data_651dc00f45e83f97a22ef53c03f4f6c4
#
_entry.id   651dc00f45e83f97a22ef53c03f4f6c4
#
_cell.length_a   1.000
_cell.length_b   1.000
_cell.length_c   1.000
_cell.angle_alpha   90.00
_cell.angle_beta   90.00
_cell.angle_gamma   90.00
#
_symmetry.space_group_name_H-M   'P 1'
#
loop_
_entity.id
_entity.type
_entity.pdbx_description
1 polymer ?
#
loop_
_entity_poly.entity_id
_entity_poly.type
_entity_poly.pdbx_seq_one_letter_code
_entity_poly.pdbx_strand_id
1 'polypeptide(L)'
;MQNFTKTYTSGMNLFHMLCGLWLLLGANNAYSETRVHGILSKDAKWTLDGSPYILDGDVMVAGNAHLSILAGVTVLCEPHPLRETAIRQYDHLDSFSVAIKVEGGFDCVGKREKRIVFQPASAATGGCSWYGIVFNKAPDHYAEIAYCDITGAYYGVSAIGCGPLVRNCVIEQNNVGVNCLENGDCRIYNCDIVRNSTAGIKVQSANPVFFSNIIAFNRNNGLWCDGVSRITFRYNCVWGNADGNFLECDPELGVSIVGKKGDSLDNAFNMCKNPIFAGSEFDSLAVEKDLSLPTEKSRIADTALAKVLVSSLQDSLAVKKRRSLYARLSLSKYSPCINAGNPAREFNDPDGSRNDIGIYGGPEYFSSKTK
;
A
#
# COMPACT_ATOMS: atom_id res chain seq x y z
N MET A 1 24.59 -70.58 -48.63
CA MET A 1 25.20 -69.37 -48.13
C MET A 1 24.18 -68.23 -48.24
N GLN A 2 23.46 -67.92 -47.16
CA GLN A 2 22.48 -66.86 -47.15
C GLN A 2 23.01 -65.77 -46.27
N ASN A 3 23.22 -64.57 -46.81
CA ASN A 3 23.62 -63.36 -46.08
C ASN A 3 22.40 -62.68 -45.47
N PHE A 4 22.37 -62.57 -44.11
CA PHE A 4 21.42 -61.75 -43.42
C PHE A 4 22.03 -60.36 -43.13
N THR A 5 21.54 -59.34 -43.80
CA THR A 5 21.79 -57.93 -43.42
C THR A 5 20.81 -57.49 -42.35
N LYS A 6 21.33 -57.13 -41.18
CA LYS A 6 20.56 -56.51 -40.10
C LYS A 6 20.51 -54.99 -40.32
N THR A 7 19.35 -54.43 -40.57
CA THR A 7 19.09 -52.99 -40.50
C THR A 7 18.75 -52.61 -39.07
N TYR A 8 19.61 -51.79 -38.47
CA TYR A 8 19.31 -51.11 -37.19
C TYR A 8 18.56 -49.82 -37.49
N THR A 9 17.27 -49.76 -37.15
CA THR A 9 16.51 -48.51 -37.13
C THR A 9 16.73 -47.83 -35.80
N SER A 10 17.18 -46.58 -35.83
CA SER A 10 17.43 -45.71 -34.68
C SER A 10 16.12 -45.29 -33.99
N GLY A 11 15.72 -46.05 -32.95
CA GLY A 11 14.58 -45.72 -32.10
C GLY A 11 14.93 -44.88 -30.88
N MET A 12 16.10 -44.22 -30.88
CA MET A 12 16.68 -43.64 -29.65
C MET A 12 16.47 -42.13 -29.45
N ASN A 13 15.83 -41.45 -30.41
CA ASN A 13 15.74 -39.98 -30.35
C ASN A 13 14.40 -39.45 -29.77
N LEU A 14 13.34 -40.25 -29.74
CA LEU A 14 12.03 -39.78 -29.29
C LEU A 14 11.92 -39.83 -27.78
N PHE A 15 12.54 -40.82 -27.12
CA PHE A 15 12.47 -40.96 -25.66
C PHE A 15 13.30 -39.91 -24.91
N HIS A 16 14.47 -39.54 -25.46
CA HIS A 16 15.30 -38.46 -24.87
C HIS A 16 14.70 -37.07 -25.09
N MET A 17 13.99 -36.88 -26.21
CA MET A 17 13.30 -35.61 -26.48
C MET A 17 12.06 -35.43 -25.56
N LEU A 18 11.33 -36.50 -25.28
CA LEU A 18 10.22 -36.50 -24.33
C LEU A 18 10.70 -36.34 -22.88
N CYS A 19 11.82 -36.96 -22.48
CA CYS A 19 12.40 -36.73 -21.12
C CYS A 19 12.96 -35.33 -20.97
N GLY A 20 13.58 -34.73 -22.01
CA GLY A 20 14.03 -33.35 -21.98
C GLY A 20 12.87 -32.36 -21.92
N LEU A 21 11.75 -32.62 -22.56
CA LEU A 21 10.56 -31.81 -22.51
C LEU A 21 9.86 -31.93 -21.14
N TRP A 22 9.91 -33.11 -20.50
CA TRP A 22 9.41 -33.33 -19.14
C TRP A 22 10.25 -32.61 -18.08
N LEU A 23 11.57 -32.51 -18.25
CA LEU A 23 12.45 -31.74 -17.37
C LEU A 23 12.30 -30.23 -17.55
N LEU A 24 11.93 -29.76 -18.76
CA LEU A 24 11.61 -28.35 -18.99
C LEU A 24 10.19 -27.95 -18.54
N LEU A 25 9.27 -28.91 -18.51
CA LEU A 25 7.92 -28.69 -17.98
C LEU A 25 7.82 -28.96 -16.47
N GLY A 26 8.83 -29.61 -15.88
CA GLY A 26 8.88 -29.95 -14.44
C GLY A 26 9.39 -28.83 -13.53
N ALA A 27 9.84 -27.70 -14.08
CA ALA A 27 10.04 -26.47 -13.31
C ALA A 27 8.74 -25.68 -13.20
N ASN A 28 7.66 -26.34 -12.80
CA ASN A 28 6.54 -25.66 -12.21
C ASN A 28 7.05 -25.09 -10.88
N ASN A 29 7.45 -23.82 -10.88
CA ASN A 29 7.36 -23.02 -9.68
C ASN A 29 5.86 -23.02 -9.30
N ALA A 30 5.43 -24.02 -8.57
CA ALA A 30 4.21 -23.94 -7.82
C ALA A 30 4.42 -22.77 -6.85
N TYR A 31 3.92 -21.59 -7.19
CA TYR A 31 3.86 -20.48 -6.25
C TYR A 31 3.02 -21.01 -5.09
N SER A 32 3.69 -21.27 -3.99
CA SER A 32 3.05 -21.71 -2.76
C SER A 32 2.33 -20.49 -2.20
N GLU A 33 1.01 -20.42 -2.39
CA GLU A 33 0.21 -19.45 -1.63
C GLU A 33 0.20 -19.86 -0.16
N THR A 34 0.35 -18.92 0.74
CA THR A 34 0.31 -19.16 2.18
C THR A 34 -0.94 -18.53 2.77
N ARG A 35 -1.89 -19.37 3.22
CA ARG A 35 -3.10 -18.89 3.91
C ARG A 35 -2.79 -18.57 5.36
N VAL A 36 -3.25 -17.41 5.82
CA VAL A 36 -2.93 -16.89 7.15
C VAL A 36 -4.14 -16.30 7.85
N HIS A 37 -4.36 -16.72 9.08
CA HIS A 37 -5.35 -16.18 10.00
C HIS A 37 -5.01 -16.54 11.46
N GLY A 38 -5.69 -15.90 12.41
CA GLY A 38 -5.57 -16.23 13.82
C GLY A 38 -4.53 -15.39 14.57
N ILE A 39 -4.15 -15.85 15.76
CA ILE A 39 -3.28 -15.11 16.67
C ILE A 39 -1.83 -15.57 16.51
N LEU A 40 -0.95 -14.64 16.17
CA LEU A 40 0.49 -14.81 16.22
C LEU A 40 0.96 -14.51 17.64
N SER A 41 1.23 -15.57 18.42
CA SER A 41 1.72 -15.49 19.81
C SER A 41 3.24 -15.60 19.92
N LYS A 42 3.93 -15.74 18.79
CA LYS A 42 5.40 -15.80 18.65
C LYS A 42 5.80 -15.01 17.41
N ASP A 43 7.07 -14.64 17.35
CA ASP A 43 7.65 -13.97 16.21
C ASP A 43 7.41 -14.75 14.92
N ALA A 44 7.00 -14.03 13.89
CA ALA A 44 6.73 -14.59 12.57
C ALA A 44 7.40 -13.74 11.48
N LYS A 45 7.75 -14.40 10.39
CA LYS A 45 8.39 -13.74 9.26
C LYS A 45 7.73 -14.15 7.95
N TRP A 46 7.20 -13.18 7.22
CA TRP A 46 6.65 -13.41 5.89
C TRP A 46 7.72 -13.07 4.85
N THR A 47 8.05 -14.06 4.04
CA THR A 47 9.14 -13.98 3.05
C THR A 47 8.59 -14.10 1.64
N LEU A 48 9.43 -13.78 0.65
CA LEU A 48 9.04 -13.88 -0.76
C LEU A 48 8.68 -15.33 -1.16
N ASP A 49 9.33 -16.32 -0.55
CA ASP A 49 9.08 -17.74 -0.86
C ASP A 49 7.66 -18.21 -0.48
N GLY A 50 7.07 -17.59 0.55
CA GLY A 50 5.68 -17.85 0.96
C GLY A 50 4.65 -16.92 0.31
N SER A 51 5.09 -15.99 -0.53
CA SER A 51 4.20 -15.01 -1.19
C SER A 51 3.50 -15.64 -2.41
N PRO A 52 2.20 -15.32 -2.64
CA PRO A 52 1.35 -14.41 -1.88
C PRO A 52 0.85 -15.01 -0.57
N TYR A 53 0.73 -14.16 0.45
CA TYR A 53 0.03 -14.48 1.69
C TYR A 53 -1.44 -14.12 1.55
N ILE A 54 -2.32 -15.10 1.75
CA ILE A 54 -3.77 -14.92 1.63
C ILE A 54 -4.36 -14.74 3.03
N LEU A 55 -4.84 -13.54 3.33
CA LEU A 55 -5.64 -13.32 4.53
C LEU A 55 -7.04 -13.85 4.29
N ASP A 56 -7.35 -15.01 4.86
CA ASP A 56 -8.68 -15.64 4.83
C ASP A 56 -9.40 -15.54 6.19
N GLY A 57 -8.89 -14.74 7.09
CA GLY A 57 -9.41 -14.35 8.40
C GLY A 57 -8.51 -13.29 9.03
N ASP A 58 -8.91 -12.77 10.20
CA ASP A 58 -8.09 -11.82 10.94
C ASP A 58 -6.73 -12.42 11.31
N VAL A 59 -5.68 -11.62 11.14
CA VAL A 59 -4.36 -11.89 11.71
C VAL A 59 -4.13 -10.92 12.86
N MET A 60 -3.90 -11.45 14.06
CA MET A 60 -3.60 -10.64 15.25
C MET A 60 -2.16 -10.89 15.69
N VAL A 61 -1.35 -9.85 15.70
CA VAL A 61 0.00 -9.88 16.30
C VAL A 61 -0.13 -9.55 17.78
N ALA A 62 0.02 -10.57 18.63
CA ALA A 62 -0.10 -10.39 20.09
C ALA A 62 1.02 -9.52 20.65
N GLY A 63 0.80 -8.89 21.80
CA GLY A 63 1.71 -7.92 22.41
C GLY A 63 3.14 -8.42 22.70
N ASN A 64 3.32 -9.73 22.80
CA ASN A 64 4.62 -10.39 22.98
C ASN A 64 5.22 -10.97 21.70
N ALA A 65 4.60 -10.76 20.55
CA ALA A 65 5.04 -11.28 19.26
C ALA A 65 5.46 -10.15 18.34
N HIS A 66 6.26 -10.48 17.32
CA HIS A 66 6.70 -9.59 16.28
C HIS A 66 6.45 -10.19 14.89
N LEU A 67 5.76 -9.46 14.02
CA LEU A 67 5.60 -9.84 12.62
C LEU A 67 6.51 -9.01 11.72
N SER A 68 7.43 -9.68 11.03
CA SER A 68 8.28 -9.07 10.01
C SER A 68 7.80 -9.47 8.61
N ILE A 69 7.46 -8.50 7.76
CA ILE A 69 7.10 -8.72 6.36
C ILE A 69 8.21 -8.16 5.47
N LEU A 70 8.79 -9.02 4.63
CA LEU A 70 9.97 -8.67 3.84
C LEU A 70 9.62 -8.07 2.48
N ALA A 71 10.58 -7.34 1.93
CA ALA A 71 10.47 -6.65 0.65
C ALA A 71 10.01 -7.57 -0.50
N GLY A 72 9.01 -7.12 -1.26
CA GLY A 72 8.45 -7.82 -2.41
C GLY A 72 7.30 -8.77 -2.09
N VAL A 73 6.98 -8.98 -0.81
CA VAL A 73 5.84 -9.81 -0.40
C VAL A 73 4.53 -9.17 -0.88
N THR A 74 3.61 -10.02 -1.33
CA THR A 74 2.23 -9.67 -1.64
C THR A 74 1.32 -10.29 -0.61
N VAL A 75 0.42 -9.48 -0.07
CA VAL A 75 -0.65 -9.90 0.83
C VAL A 75 -1.98 -9.67 0.12
N LEU A 76 -2.74 -10.74 -0.08
CA LEU A 76 -4.05 -10.72 -0.70
C LEU A 76 -5.12 -10.90 0.38
N CYS A 77 -6.04 -9.95 0.47
CA CYS A 77 -7.08 -9.94 1.50
C CYS A 77 -8.38 -10.48 0.91
N GLU A 78 -8.85 -11.63 1.38
CA GLU A 78 -10.13 -12.19 0.98
C GLU A 78 -11.27 -11.51 1.76
N PRO A 79 -12.33 -11.04 1.10
CA PRO A 79 -13.52 -10.59 1.80
C PRO A 79 -14.15 -11.82 2.46
N HIS A 80 -14.33 -11.80 3.77
CA HIS A 80 -14.92 -12.92 4.50
C HIS A 80 -16.41 -12.67 4.77
N PRO A 81 -17.34 -13.37 4.09
CA PRO A 81 -18.73 -13.37 4.50
C PRO A 81 -18.88 -14.24 5.75
N LEU A 82 -19.33 -13.67 6.85
CA LEU A 82 -19.81 -14.39 8.03
C LEU A 82 -18.74 -15.15 8.85
N ARG A 83 -17.85 -14.46 9.54
CA ARG A 83 -17.28 -15.02 10.77
C ARG A 83 -17.73 -14.20 11.97
N GLU A 84 -18.26 -14.91 12.99
CA GLU A 84 -18.22 -14.42 14.36
C GLU A 84 -16.73 -14.23 14.73
N THR A 85 -16.17 -13.08 14.40
CA THR A 85 -14.82 -12.76 14.84
C THR A 85 -14.89 -12.56 16.35
N ALA A 86 -14.15 -13.37 17.10
CA ALA A 86 -14.04 -13.28 18.56
C ALA A 86 -13.46 -11.93 19.05
N ILE A 87 -13.22 -10.97 18.16
CA ILE A 87 -12.63 -9.67 18.46
C ILE A 87 -13.58 -8.56 18.01
N ARG A 88 -14.76 -8.52 18.63
CA ARG A 88 -15.76 -7.43 18.51
C ARG A 88 -15.38 -6.16 19.27
N GLN A 89 -14.12 -5.89 19.52
CA GLN A 89 -13.74 -4.77 20.38
C GLN A 89 -13.73 -3.40 19.68
N TYR A 90 -14.04 -3.37 18.39
CA TYR A 90 -14.12 -2.14 17.60
C TYR A 90 -15.53 -2.00 17.01
N ASP A 91 -16.31 -1.08 17.54
CA ASP A 91 -17.74 -0.88 17.27
C ASP A 91 -18.14 -0.55 15.83
N HIS A 92 -17.19 -0.51 14.88
CA HIS A 92 -17.43 -0.21 13.47
C HIS A 92 -16.78 -1.21 12.51
N LEU A 93 -16.34 -2.38 13.03
CA LEU A 93 -15.88 -3.46 12.17
C LEU A 93 -17.08 -4.04 11.43
N ASP A 94 -17.13 -3.76 10.14
CA ASP A 94 -17.98 -4.51 9.25
C ASP A 94 -17.67 -5.99 9.46
N SER A 95 -18.68 -6.79 9.84
CA SER A 95 -18.57 -8.21 10.14
C SER A 95 -18.05 -9.06 8.94
N PHE A 96 -17.80 -8.40 7.81
CA PHE A 96 -17.42 -9.00 6.53
C PHE A 96 -15.97 -8.79 6.14
N SER A 97 -15.17 -8.07 6.94
CA SER A 97 -13.82 -7.67 6.53
C SER A 97 -12.74 -8.32 7.38
N VAL A 98 -11.67 -8.83 6.74
CA VAL A 98 -10.46 -9.29 7.43
C VAL A 98 -9.56 -8.12 7.78
N ALA A 99 -8.78 -8.23 8.83
CA ALA A 99 -7.84 -7.21 9.29
C ALA A 99 -6.48 -7.81 9.69
N ILE A 100 -5.43 -7.01 9.61
CA ILE A 100 -4.20 -7.24 10.37
C ILE A 100 -4.27 -6.34 11.61
N LYS A 101 -4.40 -6.95 12.78
CA LYS A 101 -4.47 -6.27 14.08
C LYS A 101 -3.13 -6.40 14.79
N VAL A 102 -2.56 -5.28 15.19
CA VAL A 102 -1.22 -5.22 15.77
C VAL A 102 -1.28 -4.67 17.19
N GLU A 103 -0.94 -5.52 18.15
CA GLU A 103 -0.73 -5.16 19.55
C GLU A 103 0.73 -5.37 19.98
N GLY A 104 1.52 -6.02 19.12
CA GLY A 104 2.95 -6.32 19.30
C GLY A 104 3.84 -5.54 18.35
N GLY A 105 5.01 -6.12 18.04
CA GLY A 105 5.94 -5.56 17.06
C GLY A 105 5.51 -5.82 15.63
N PHE A 106 5.77 -4.84 14.73
CA PHE A 106 5.42 -4.96 13.32
C PHE A 106 6.40 -4.22 12.43
N ASP A 107 7.22 -4.96 11.70
CA ASP A 107 8.11 -4.43 10.68
C ASP A 107 7.66 -4.85 9.29
N CYS A 108 7.11 -3.92 8.55
CA CYS A 108 6.68 -4.12 7.18
C CYS A 108 7.50 -3.21 6.27
N VAL A 109 8.75 -3.63 5.99
CA VAL A 109 9.73 -2.76 5.34
C VAL A 109 10.10 -3.30 3.95
N GLY A 110 9.49 -2.69 2.94
CA GLY A 110 9.82 -2.92 1.53
C GLY A 110 11.09 -2.20 1.10
N LYS A 111 11.28 -2.11 -0.20
CA LYS A 111 12.31 -1.30 -0.87
C LYS A 111 11.68 -0.56 -2.04
N ARG A 112 12.30 0.50 -2.51
CA ARG A 112 11.78 1.30 -3.63
C ARG A 112 11.41 0.44 -4.84
N GLU A 113 12.24 -0.54 -5.22
CA GLU A 113 12.03 -1.44 -6.36
C GLU A 113 11.30 -2.75 -6.01
N LYS A 114 11.19 -3.06 -4.70
CA LYS A 114 10.57 -4.28 -4.16
C LYS A 114 9.60 -3.93 -3.05
N ARG A 115 8.53 -3.25 -3.40
CA ARG A 115 7.51 -2.83 -2.43
C ARG A 115 6.72 -4.02 -1.91
N ILE A 116 6.20 -3.88 -0.72
CA ILE A 116 5.23 -4.82 -0.16
C ILE A 116 3.84 -4.37 -0.59
N VAL A 117 2.97 -5.29 -0.94
CA VAL A 117 1.66 -4.95 -1.47
C VAL A 117 0.56 -5.58 -0.65
N PHE A 118 -0.38 -4.77 -0.20
CA PHE A 118 -1.63 -5.18 0.42
C PHE A 118 -2.77 -4.79 -0.52
N GLN A 119 -3.53 -5.77 -0.97
CA GLN A 119 -4.63 -5.55 -1.90
C GLN A 119 -5.73 -6.60 -1.73
N PRO A 120 -6.95 -6.33 -2.20
CA PRO A 120 -7.99 -7.35 -2.28
C PRO A 120 -7.55 -8.57 -3.11
N ALA A 121 -7.94 -9.77 -2.67
CA ALA A 121 -7.68 -11.01 -3.41
C ALA A 121 -8.46 -11.08 -4.73
N SER A 122 -9.61 -10.43 -4.78
CA SER A 122 -10.42 -10.29 -6.00
C SER A 122 -10.77 -8.82 -6.25
N ALA A 123 -11.03 -8.46 -7.49
CA ALA A 123 -11.54 -7.13 -7.81
C ALA A 123 -12.86 -6.91 -7.07
N ALA A 124 -12.89 -5.93 -6.18
CA ALA A 124 -14.08 -5.59 -5.44
C ALA A 124 -15.17 -5.05 -6.39
N THR A 125 -16.35 -5.61 -6.32
CA THR A 125 -17.53 -5.14 -7.06
C THR A 125 -18.22 -3.95 -6.39
N GLY A 126 -17.43 -3.08 -5.76
CA GLY A 126 -17.86 -1.89 -5.04
C GLY A 126 -17.62 -2.00 -3.53
N GLY A 127 -16.90 -1.03 -2.97
CA GLY A 127 -16.61 -0.94 -1.55
C GLY A 127 -15.25 -1.52 -1.13
N CYS A 128 -14.99 -1.48 0.18
CA CYS A 128 -13.77 -2.01 0.77
C CYS A 128 -13.85 -3.53 0.90
N SER A 129 -12.77 -4.22 0.58
CA SER A 129 -12.71 -5.69 0.62
C SER A 129 -12.10 -6.22 1.91
N TRP A 130 -11.41 -5.39 2.67
CA TRP A 130 -10.81 -5.71 3.94
C TRP A 130 -10.78 -4.49 4.86
N TYR A 131 -10.55 -4.70 6.16
CA TYR A 131 -10.65 -3.61 7.12
C TYR A 131 -9.40 -2.73 7.14
N GLY A 132 -8.22 -3.31 7.03
CA GLY A 132 -6.94 -2.59 7.01
C GLY A 132 -5.89 -3.11 7.98
N ILE A 133 -4.82 -2.33 8.14
CA ILE A 133 -3.78 -2.56 9.14
C ILE A 133 -4.09 -1.69 10.35
N VAL A 134 -4.41 -2.32 11.48
CA VAL A 134 -4.87 -1.64 12.70
C VAL A 134 -3.87 -1.84 13.82
N PHE A 135 -3.23 -0.77 14.23
CA PHE A 135 -2.41 -0.71 15.43
C PHE A 135 -3.29 -0.31 16.62
N ASN A 136 -3.30 -1.12 17.66
CA ASN A 136 -4.07 -0.86 18.86
C ASN A 136 -3.17 -0.95 20.09
N LYS A 137 -2.78 0.21 20.62
CA LYS A 137 -1.89 0.33 21.78
C LYS A 137 -0.59 -0.46 21.64
N ALA A 138 -0.16 -0.68 20.40
CA ALA A 138 1.11 -1.30 20.08
C ALA A 138 2.28 -0.45 20.59
N PRO A 139 3.41 -1.04 20.99
CA PRO A 139 4.59 -0.29 21.40
C PRO A 139 5.13 0.60 20.26
N ASP A 140 5.24 1.92 20.50
CA ASP A 140 5.50 2.93 19.46
C ASP A 140 6.82 2.72 18.68
N HIS A 141 7.83 2.17 19.32
CA HIS A 141 9.15 1.99 18.72
C HIS A 141 9.35 0.63 18.01
N TYR A 142 8.28 -0.18 17.91
CA TYR A 142 8.33 -1.50 17.27
C TYR A 142 7.37 -1.63 16.09
N ALA A 143 6.90 -0.52 15.52
CA ALA A 143 5.99 -0.56 14.39
C ALA A 143 6.45 0.37 13.27
N GLU A 144 6.87 -0.22 12.15
CA GLU A 144 7.25 0.50 10.93
C GLU A 144 6.58 -0.09 9.69
N ILE A 145 5.96 0.77 8.88
CA ILE A 145 5.49 0.44 7.52
C ILE A 145 6.26 1.32 6.54
N ALA A 146 7.05 0.72 5.67
CA ALA A 146 7.82 1.46 4.70
C ALA A 146 7.82 0.82 3.32
N TYR A 147 7.74 1.65 2.28
CA TYR A 147 7.70 1.19 0.88
C TYR A 147 6.61 0.14 0.64
N CYS A 148 5.40 0.43 1.11
CA CYS A 148 4.22 -0.41 0.93
C CYS A 148 3.20 0.26 -0.01
N ASP A 149 2.43 -0.57 -0.72
CA ASP A 149 1.23 -0.18 -1.45
C ASP A 149 0.02 -0.78 -0.74
N ILE A 150 -0.90 0.05 -0.27
CA ILE A 150 -2.05 -0.36 0.56
C ILE A 150 -3.33 0.10 -0.13
N THR A 151 -4.13 -0.87 -0.58
CA THR A 151 -5.33 -0.58 -1.38
C THR A 151 -6.55 -1.39 -0.95
N GLY A 152 -7.75 -0.85 -1.20
CA GLY A 152 -9.02 -1.54 -1.04
C GLY A 152 -9.46 -1.80 0.41
N ALA A 153 -8.85 -1.12 1.37
CA ALA A 153 -9.19 -1.21 2.78
C ALA A 153 -10.28 -0.20 3.20
N TYR A 154 -10.97 -0.50 4.30
CA TYR A 154 -11.80 0.50 4.97
C TYR A 154 -10.91 1.59 5.60
N TYR A 155 -9.88 1.21 6.35
CA TYR A 155 -8.79 2.07 6.77
C TYR A 155 -7.47 1.51 6.24
N GLY A 156 -6.78 2.22 5.37
CA GLY A 156 -5.48 1.74 4.87
C GLY A 156 -4.53 1.45 6.03
N VAL A 157 -4.31 2.43 6.91
CA VAL A 157 -3.62 2.30 8.19
C VAL A 157 -4.46 2.98 9.27
N SER A 158 -4.71 2.31 10.39
CA SER A 158 -5.36 2.88 11.57
C SER A 158 -4.46 2.76 12.79
N ALA A 159 -4.27 3.86 13.54
CA ALA A 159 -3.49 3.91 14.76
C ALA A 159 -4.38 4.39 15.92
N ILE A 160 -4.50 3.54 16.95
CA ILE A 160 -5.36 3.76 18.11
C ILE A 160 -4.49 3.76 19.38
N GLY A 161 -4.26 4.92 19.97
CA GLY A 161 -3.46 5.06 21.19
C GLY A 161 -2.00 4.64 21.02
N CYS A 162 -1.41 4.77 19.84
CA CYS A 162 -0.03 4.40 19.54
C CYS A 162 0.52 5.13 18.31
N GLY A 163 1.83 5.06 18.08
CA GLY A 163 2.56 5.85 17.10
C GLY A 163 3.39 5.05 16.08
N PRO A 164 2.79 4.28 15.18
CA PRO A 164 3.56 3.64 14.12
C PRO A 164 4.23 4.67 13.21
N LEU A 165 5.42 4.31 12.69
CA LEU A 165 6.07 5.06 11.62
C LEU A 165 5.60 4.51 10.27
N VAL A 166 5.03 5.37 9.44
CA VAL A 166 4.61 5.03 8.06
C VAL A 166 5.35 5.95 7.09
N ARG A 167 6.10 5.38 6.16
CA ARG A 167 6.88 6.21 5.23
C ARG A 167 7.00 5.61 3.83
N ASN A 168 7.15 6.48 2.84
CA ASN A 168 7.33 6.11 1.44
C ASN A 168 6.27 5.12 0.93
N CYS A 169 5.05 5.22 1.46
CA CYS A 169 3.93 4.35 1.13
C CYS A 169 2.96 5.01 0.14
N VAL A 170 2.39 4.22 -0.76
CA VAL A 170 1.21 4.57 -1.52
C VAL A 170 -0.01 4.04 -0.77
N ILE A 171 -0.90 4.93 -0.37
CA ILE A 171 -2.13 4.59 0.36
C ILE A 171 -3.30 5.12 -0.47
N GLU A 172 -3.85 4.25 -1.33
CA GLU A 172 -4.84 4.68 -2.31
C GLU A 172 -6.05 3.76 -2.41
N GLN A 173 -7.17 4.31 -2.92
CA GLN A 173 -8.39 3.53 -3.16
C GLN A 173 -8.91 2.81 -1.90
N ASN A 174 -8.66 3.37 -0.72
CA ASN A 174 -9.27 2.96 0.54
C ASN A 174 -10.50 3.83 0.83
N ASN A 175 -11.29 3.49 1.84
CA ASN A 175 -12.32 4.42 2.31
C ASN A 175 -11.67 5.62 3.00
N VAL A 176 -10.81 5.39 3.99
CA VAL A 176 -9.92 6.39 4.58
C VAL A 176 -8.49 5.91 4.43
N GLY A 177 -7.59 6.77 3.95
CA GLY A 177 -6.19 6.38 3.79
C GLY A 177 -5.51 6.10 5.13
N VAL A 178 -5.45 7.10 6.00
CA VAL A 178 -4.86 7.02 7.35
C VAL A 178 -5.87 7.49 8.39
N ASN A 179 -6.03 6.75 9.47
CA ASN A 179 -6.93 7.05 10.57
C ASN A 179 -6.18 7.05 11.90
N CYS A 180 -6.15 8.17 12.62
CA CYS A 180 -5.46 8.32 13.92
C CYS A 180 -6.48 8.65 15.01
N LEU A 181 -6.54 7.83 16.04
CA LEU A 181 -7.55 7.89 17.10
C LEU A 181 -6.93 7.82 18.49
N GLU A 182 -7.65 8.30 19.51
CA GLU A 182 -7.41 8.02 20.93
C GLU A 182 -5.97 8.26 21.41
N ASN A 183 -5.45 9.48 21.20
CA ASN A 183 -4.07 9.87 21.47
C ASN A 183 -3.01 9.15 20.58
N GLY A 184 -3.43 8.58 19.44
CA GLY A 184 -2.48 8.07 18.46
C GLY A 184 -1.53 9.18 17.99
N ASP A 185 -0.22 8.92 18.03
CA ASP A 185 0.84 9.85 17.66
C ASP A 185 1.63 9.34 16.44
N CYS A 186 0.91 8.71 15.49
CA CYS A 186 1.51 8.16 14.28
C CYS A 186 2.34 9.21 13.52
N ARG A 187 3.43 8.75 12.93
CA ARG A 187 4.37 9.57 12.15
C ARG A 187 4.30 9.13 10.70
N ILE A 188 3.81 10.02 9.84
CA ILE A 188 3.56 9.72 8.43
C ILE A 188 4.46 10.62 7.59
N TYR A 189 5.43 10.04 6.90
CA TYR A 189 6.45 10.77 6.16
C TYR A 189 6.55 10.29 4.72
N ASN A 190 6.65 11.23 3.79
CA ASN A 190 6.90 10.93 2.39
C ASN A 190 5.94 9.88 1.79
N CYS A 191 4.66 9.98 2.10
CA CYS A 191 3.62 9.12 1.56
C CYS A 191 2.78 9.83 0.51
N ASP A 192 2.27 9.08 -0.47
CA ASP A 192 1.23 9.52 -1.38
C ASP A 192 -0.11 8.92 -0.91
N ILE A 193 -0.98 9.77 -0.37
CA ILE A 193 -2.29 9.40 0.18
C ILE A 193 -3.36 9.94 -0.77
N VAL A 194 -3.74 9.12 -1.75
CA VAL A 194 -4.49 9.59 -2.91
C VAL A 194 -5.71 8.74 -3.22
N ARG A 195 -6.74 9.35 -3.83
CA ARG A 195 -7.94 8.65 -4.35
C ARG A 195 -8.68 7.78 -3.31
N ASN A 196 -8.61 8.13 -2.04
CA ASN A 196 -9.43 7.49 -1.01
C ASN A 196 -10.86 8.07 -1.06
N SER A 197 -11.87 7.23 -0.74
CA SER A 197 -13.26 7.58 -1.04
C SER A 197 -13.93 8.51 -0.02
N THR A 198 -13.46 8.55 1.23
CA THR A 198 -14.00 9.43 2.27
C THR A 198 -13.00 10.51 2.68
N ALA A 199 -11.79 10.13 3.04
CA ALA A 199 -10.75 11.09 3.38
C ALA A 199 -9.36 10.53 3.09
N GLY A 200 -8.40 11.40 2.77
CA GLY A 200 -7.00 11.01 2.75
C GLY A 200 -6.54 10.65 4.17
N ILE A 201 -6.73 11.56 5.10
CA ILE A 201 -6.37 11.41 6.50
C ILE A 201 -7.55 11.82 7.38
N LYS A 202 -7.82 11.03 8.43
CA LYS A 202 -8.78 11.34 9.48
C LYS A 202 -8.08 11.32 10.84
N VAL A 203 -8.30 12.34 11.66
CA VAL A 203 -7.69 12.50 12.98
C VAL A 203 -8.77 12.83 14.01
N GLN A 204 -8.86 12.04 15.07
CA GLN A 204 -9.82 12.23 16.15
C GLN A 204 -9.15 12.01 17.52
N SER A 205 -9.12 13.04 18.35
CA SER A 205 -8.51 13.02 19.69
C SER A 205 -7.08 12.44 19.68
N ALA A 206 -6.24 12.89 18.73
CA ALA A 206 -4.92 12.34 18.46
C ALA A 206 -3.89 13.44 18.17
N ASN A 207 -2.59 13.09 18.21
CA ASN A 207 -1.49 14.05 18.05
C ASN A 207 -0.46 13.59 17.00
N PRO A 208 -0.88 13.23 15.79
CA PRO A 208 0.02 12.69 14.76
C PRO A 208 0.95 13.76 14.17
N VAL A 209 2.01 13.26 13.52
CA VAL A 209 3.01 14.06 12.80
C VAL A 209 2.99 13.70 11.32
N PHE A 210 2.79 14.69 10.45
CA PHE A 210 2.76 14.53 9.00
C PHE A 210 3.80 15.44 8.35
N PHE A 211 4.82 14.86 7.70
CA PHE A 211 5.85 15.59 6.97
C PHE A 211 6.00 15.10 5.54
N SER A 212 6.09 16.03 4.61
CA SER A 212 6.46 15.77 3.22
C SER A 212 5.56 14.77 2.49
N ASN A 213 4.26 14.73 2.83
CA ASN A 213 3.29 13.86 2.17
C ASN A 213 2.57 14.59 1.03
N ILE A 214 2.12 13.84 0.02
CA ILE A 214 1.14 14.29 -0.96
C ILE A 214 -0.23 13.72 -0.54
N ILE A 215 -1.19 14.60 -0.27
CA ILE A 215 -2.57 14.24 0.08
C ILE A 215 -3.47 14.84 -1.01
N ALA A 216 -3.80 14.05 -2.02
CA ALA A 216 -4.44 14.61 -3.21
C ALA A 216 -5.49 13.71 -3.84
N PHE A 217 -6.42 14.32 -4.56
CA PHE A 217 -7.44 13.61 -5.34
C PHE A 217 -8.31 12.64 -4.53
N ASN A 218 -8.44 12.85 -3.21
CA ASN A 218 -9.37 12.10 -2.39
C ASN A 218 -10.79 12.59 -2.69
N ARG A 219 -11.76 11.67 -2.63
CA ARG A 219 -13.11 11.91 -3.14
C ARG A 219 -13.89 12.91 -2.29
N ASN A 220 -13.62 12.98 -0.96
CA ASN A 220 -14.16 14.03 -0.11
C ASN A 220 -12.98 14.91 0.38
N ASN A 221 -12.49 14.73 1.60
CA ASN A 221 -11.53 15.63 2.19
C ASN A 221 -10.09 15.12 2.11
N GLY A 222 -9.12 16.03 2.02
CA GLY A 222 -7.71 15.69 2.15
C GLY A 222 -7.37 15.32 3.59
N LEU A 223 -7.53 16.24 4.51
CA LEU A 223 -7.35 16.07 5.95
C LEU A 223 -8.66 16.43 6.67
N TRP A 224 -9.14 15.51 7.51
CA TRP A 224 -10.30 15.72 8.38
C TRP A 224 -9.89 15.59 9.85
N CYS A 225 -10.06 16.68 10.61
CA CYS A 225 -9.78 16.73 12.04
C CYS A 225 -11.08 16.86 12.84
N ASP A 226 -11.00 16.73 14.17
CA ASP A 226 -12.11 16.90 15.10
C ASP A 226 -12.09 18.27 15.84
N GLY A 227 -11.21 19.17 15.44
CA GLY A 227 -11.04 20.49 16.05
C GLY A 227 -10.35 20.51 17.41
N VAL A 228 -10.09 19.35 18.04
CA VAL A 228 -9.42 19.23 19.36
C VAL A 228 -8.04 18.55 19.29
N SER A 229 -7.79 17.81 18.24
CA SER A 229 -6.52 17.12 17.98
C SER A 229 -5.37 18.11 17.77
N ARG A 230 -4.18 17.76 18.29
CA ARG A 230 -2.95 18.57 18.11
C ARG A 230 -2.08 17.90 17.07
N ILE A 231 -2.23 18.32 15.82
CA ILE A 231 -1.47 17.76 14.72
C ILE A 231 -0.20 18.57 14.45
N THR A 232 0.90 17.90 14.10
CA THR A 232 2.05 18.52 13.45
C THR A 232 1.97 18.23 11.95
N PHE A 233 1.62 19.24 11.17
CA PHE A 233 1.35 19.09 9.74
C PHE A 233 2.19 20.08 8.94
N ARG A 234 3.34 19.65 8.40
CA ARG A 234 4.31 20.56 7.77
C ARG A 234 4.90 19.98 6.49
N TYR A 235 5.24 20.89 5.57
CA TYR A 235 5.87 20.54 4.30
C TYR A 235 5.05 19.54 3.45
N ASN A 236 3.73 19.49 3.60
CA ASN A 236 2.88 18.61 2.81
C ASN A 236 2.34 19.34 1.57
N CYS A 237 1.99 18.57 0.55
CA CYS A 237 1.23 19.03 -0.60
C CYS A 237 -0.21 18.51 -0.49
N VAL A 238 -1.20 19.40 -0.39
CA VAL A 238 -2.62 19.04 -0.29
C VAL A 238 -3.38 19.67 -1.44
N TRP A 239 -3.91 18.83 -2.36
CA TRP A 239 -4.48 19.35 -3.60
C TRP A 239 -5.62 18.50 -4.15
N GLY A 240 -6.63 19.17 -4.75
CA GLY A 240 -7.63 18.51 -5.58
C GLY A 240 -8.49 17.47 -4.85
N ASN A 241 -8.68 17.63 -3.54
CA ASN A 241 -9.61 16.82 -2.77
C ASN A 241 -11.02 17.41 -2.97
N ALA A 242 -12.00 16.58 -3.36
CA ALA A 242 -13.22 17.03 -4.00
C ALA A 242 -14.13 17.90 -3.09
N ASP A 243 -14.24 17.58 -1.80
CA ASP A 243 -15.02 18.35 -0.82
C ASP A 243 -14.17 19.36 -0.04
N GLY A 244 -12.87 19.47 -0.38
CA GLY A 244 -11.95 20.41 0.23
C GLY A 244 -10.68 19.75 0.80
N ASN A 245 -9.62 20.55 0.87
CA ASN A 245 -8.34 20.05 1.35
C ASN A 245 -8.33 19.82 2.87
N PHE A 246 -9.07 20.63 3.63
CA PHE A 246 -9.11 20.62 5.10
C PHE A 246 -10.56 20.69 5.58
N LEU A 247 -10.92 19.83 6.54
CA LEU A 247 -12.21 19.84 7.21
C LEU A 247 -12.00 19.83 8.73
N GLU A 248 -12.60 20.79 9.44
CA GLU A 248 -12.53 20.92 10.90
C GLU A 248 -11.08 20.97 11.44
N CYS A 249 -10.13 21.44 10.63
CA CYS A 249 -8.74 21.61 10.99
C CYS A 249 -8.48 23.03 11.51
N ASP A 250 -7.22 23.27 11.94
CA ASP A 250 -6.74 24.63 12.24
C ASP A 250 -6.99 25.54 11.01
N PRO A 251 -7.70 26.67 11.19
CA PRO A 251 -8.02 27.57 10.09
C PRO A 251 -6.81 28.22 9.42
N GLU A 252 -5.61 28.19 10.02
CA GLU A 252 -4.38 28.67 9.39
C GLU A 252 -3.79 27.65 8.38
N LEU A 253 -4.18 26.37 8.44
CA LEU A 253 -3.73 25.36 7.49
C LEU A 253 -4.25 25.65 6.09
N GLY A 254 -3.34 25.67 5.14
CA GLY A 254 -3.65 25.91 3.75
C GLY A 254 -3.92 27.39 3.39
N VAL A 255 -3.85 28.30 4.36
CA VAL A 255 -3.91 29.74 4.09
C VAL A 255 -2.58 30.20 3.53
N SER A 256 -2.55 30.40 2.22
CA SER A 256 -1.33 30.76 1.51
C SER A 256 -0.84 32.16 1.88
N ILE A 257 0.39 32.23 2.35
CA ILE A 257 1.14 33.48 2.49
C ILE A 257 2.10 33.56 1.31
N VAL A 258 2.06 34.67 0.60
CA VAL A 258 3.01 34.91 -0.49
C VAL A 258 4.37 35.21 0.12
N GLY A 259 5.30 34.26 0.07
CA GLY A 259 6.66 34.42 0.50
C GLY A 259 7.44 35.42 -0.36
N LYS A 260 8.61 35.90 0.12
CA LYS A 260 9.49 36.83 -0.60
C LYS A 260 9.92 36.36 -2.00
N LYS A 261 9.80 35.04 -2.29
CA LYS A 261 10.11 34.42 -3.59
C LYS A 261 8.87 34.11 -4.44
N GLY A 262 7.66 34.58 -4.03
CA GLY A 262 6.42 34.29 -4.74
C GLY A 262 5.87 32.89 -4.47
N ASP A 263 6.42 32.14 -3.52
CA ASP A 263 5.92 30.82 -3.13
C ASP A 263 4.62 30.98 -2.31
N SER A 264 3.57 30.26 -2.70
CA SER A 264 2.31 30.23 -1.96
C SER A 264 2.32 29.03 -0.99
N LEU A 265 2.81 29.26 0.22
CA LEU A 265 2.87 28.28 1.31
C LEU A 265 2.08 28.82 2.51
N ASP A 266 1.56 27.95 3.36
CA ASP A 266 1.05 28.36 4.66
C ASP A 266 2.20 28.57 5.68
N ASN A 267 1.84 28.97 6.93
CA ASN A 267 2.80 29.18 8.01
C ASN A 267 3.59 27.91 8.42
N ALA A 268 3.08 26.74 8.07
CA ALA A 268 3.70 25.44 8.32
C ALA A 268 4.43 24.89 7.08
N PHE A 269 4.60 25.72 6.03
CA PHE A 269 5.23 25.37 4.77
C PHE A 269 4.51 24.31 3.96
N ASN A 270 3.20 24.11 4.19
CA ASN A 270 2.38 23.26 3.31
C ASN A 270 1.99 24.04 2.06
N MET A 271 1.81 23.31 0.96
CA MET A 271 1.36 23.88 -0.30
C MET A 271 0.01 23.30 -0.74
N CYS A 272 -0.82 24.16 -1.32
CA CYS A 272 -2.08 23.76 -1.96
C CYS A 272 -1.94 23.94 -3.48
N LYS A 273 -1.06 23.14 -4.09
CA LYS A 273 -0.77 23.18 -5.54
C LYS A 273 -0.85 21.78 -6.13
N ASN A 274 -1.19 21.71 -7.44
CA ASN A 274 -1.18 20.43 -8.15
C ASN A 274 0.22 19.80 -8.06
N PRO A 275 0.35 18.56 -7.53
CA PRO A 275 1.62 17.86 -7.46
C PRO A 275 2.21 17.52 -8.83
N ILE A 276 1.44 17.63 -9.91
CA ILE A 276 1.82 17.34 -11.30
C ILE A 276 2.47 15.97 -11.40
N PHE A 277 1.70 14.93 -11.17
CA PHE A 277 2.12 13.55 -11.43
C PHE A 277 2.34 13.32 -12.94
N ALA A 278 3.21 12.40 -13.31
CA ALA A 278 3.47 12.06 -14.71
C ALA A 278 2.32 11.28 -15.39
N GLY A 279 1.42 10.70 -14.61
CA GLY A 279 0.25 9.98 -15.14
C GLY A 279 -0.85 10.91 -15.61
N SER A 280 -1.27 10.78 -16.87
CA SER A 280 -2.31 11.62 -17.50
C SER A 280 -3.68 11.54 -16.81
N GLU A 281 -3.96 10.49 -16.05
CA GLU A 281 -5.19 10.31 -15.29
C GLU A 281 -5.38 11.33 -14.16
N PHE A 282 -4.30 11.99 -13.74
CA PHE A 282 -4.32 13.07 -12.76
C PHE A 282 -4.52 14.44 -13.39
N ASP A 283 -4.42 14.54 -14.73
CA ASP A 283 -4.57 15.82 -15.45
C ASP A 283 -6.03 16.25 -15.61
N SER A 284 -7.00 15.35 -15.43
CA SER A 284 -8.40 15.63 -15.62
C SER A 284 -9.26 15.22 -14.41
N LEU A 285 -9.66 16.17 -13.62
CA LEU A 285 -10.80 16.05 -12.68
C LEU A 285 -12.13 15.68 -13.40
N ALA A 286 -12.12 15.63 -14.73
CA ALA A 286 -13.27 15.30 -15.57
C ALA A 286 -13.49 13.79 -15.74
N VAL A 287 -12.57 12.92 -15.32
CA VAL A 287 -12.65 11.46 -15.55
C VAL A 287 -13.47 10.73 -14.47
N GLU A 288 -13.92 11.41 -13.42
CA GLU A 288 -14.67 10.77 -12.33
C GLU A 288 -16.10 10.34 -12.62
N LYS A 289 -16.58 10.49 -13.86
CA LYS A 289 -17.95 10.03 -14.20
C LYS A 289 -18.01 8.62 -14.78
N ASP A 290 -16.90 7.93 -14.99
CA ASP A 290 -16.91 6.66 -15.73
C ASP A 290 -16.07 5.56 -15.05
N LEU A 291 -16.41 5.20 -13.82
CA LEU A 291 -15.97 3.95 -13.19
C LEU A 291 -17.09 2.90 -13.16
N SER A 292 -17.93 2.87 -14.19
CA SER A 292 -18.71 1.70 -14.52
C SER A 292 -17.88 0.81 -15.46
N LEU A 293 -17.13 -0.14 -14.90
CA LEU A 293 -16.48 -1.19 -15.67
C LEU A 293 -17.55 -2.05 -16.38
N PRO A 294 -17.38 -2.33 -17.69
CA PRO A 294 -18.28 -3.26 -18.37
C PRO A 294 -18.10 -4.66 -17.79
N THR A 295 -19.21 -5.24 -17.40
CA THR A 295 -19.31 -6.67 -17.05
C THR A 295 -19.26 -7.50 -18.33
N GLU A 296 -18.09 -7.95 -18.75
CA GLU A 296 -18.00 -9.08 -19.67
C GLU A 296 -17.90 -10.39 -18.88
N LYS A 297 -19.03 -11.10 -18.88
CA LYS A 297 -19.09 -12.52 -18.50
C LYS A 297 -18.41 -13.34 -19.58
N SER A 298 -17.16 -13.72 -19.44
CA SER A 298 -16.60 -14.80 -20.24
C SER A 298 -16.63 -16.09 -19.43
N ARG A 299 -17.48 -17.01 -19.91
CA ARG A 299 -17.44 -18.42 -19.54
C ARG A 299 -16.17 -19.03 -20.14
N ILE A 300 -15.17 -19.26 -19.35
CA ILE A 300 -14.01 -20.10 -19.73
C ILE A 300 -14.01 -21.35 -18.86
N ALA A 301 -13.94 -22.48 -19.55
CA ALA A 301 -14.06 -23.81 -19.00
C ALA A 301 -13.02 -24.13 -17.92
N ASP A 302 -13.48 -24.86 -16.91
CA ASP A 302 -12.74 -25.40 -15.78
C ASP A 302 -11.76 -26.50 -16.23
N THR A 303 -10.52 -26.13 -16.52
CA THR A 303 -9.41 -27.06 -16.57
C THR A 303 -8.24 -26.52 -15.73
N ALA A 304 -7.56 -27.42 -15.00
CA ALA A 304 -6.44 -27.08 -14.14
C ALA A 304 -5.34 -26.29 -14.88
N LEU A 305 -5.18 -26.53 -16.17
CA LEU A 305 -4.22 -25.81 -17.04
C LEU A 305 -4.64 -24.36 -17.28
N ALA A 306 -5.95 -24.08 -17.39
CA ALA A 306 -6.46 -22.72 -17.54
C ALA A 306 -6.26 -21.90 -16.24
N LYS A 307 -6.39 -22.52 -15.07
CA LYS A 307 -6.13 -21.86 -13.78
C LYS A 307 -4.67 -21.45 -13.60
N VAL A 308 -3.73 -22.31 -14.00
CA VAL A 308 -2.28 -22.02 -13.95
C VAL A 308 -1.89 -20.92 -14.94
N LEU A 309 -2.41 -20.96 -16.18
CA LEU A 309 -2.17 -19.92 -17.18
C LEU A 309 -2.79 -18.58 -16.77
N VAL A 310 -3.99 -18.60 -16.19
CA VAL A 310 -4.66 -17.37 -15.71
C VAL A 310 -3.90 -16.77 -14.53
N SER A 311 -3.40 -17.58 -13.58
CA SER A 311 -2.62 -17.04 -12.44
C SER A 311 -1.31 -16.40 -12.91
N SER A 312 -0.55 -17.05 -13.79
CA SER A 312 0.72 -16.50 -14.32
C SER A 312 0.52 -15.24 -15.16
N LEU A 313 -0.59 -15.16 -15.93
CA LEU A 313 -0.98 -13.96 -16.66
C LEU A 313 -1.45 -12.84 -15.72
N GLN A 314 -2.19 -13.18 -14.67
CA GLN A 314 -2.61 -12.22 -13.65
C GLN A 314 -1.42 -11.65 -12.88
N ASP A 315 -0.41 -12.47 -12.54
CA ASP A 315 0.82 -12.02 -11.90
C ASP A 315 1.64 -11.10 -12.81
N SER A 316 1.79 -11.45 -14.09
CA SER A 316 2.49 -10.60 -15.05
C SER A 316 1.75 -9.29 -15.33
N LEU A 317 0.42 -9.32 -15.40
CA LEU A 317 -0.44 -8.14 -15.53
C LEU A 317 -0.43 -7.29 -14.24
N ALA A 318 -0.44 -7.92 -13.07
CA ALA A 318 -0.31 -7.23 -11.78
C ALA A 318 1.04 -6.53 -11.66
N VAL A 319 2.15 -7.17 -12.05
CA VAL A 319 3.48 -6.54 -12.08
C VAL A 319 3.54 -5.40 -13.08
N LYS A 320 2.97 -5.54 -14.28
CA LYS A 320 2.85 -4.45 -15.27
C LYS A 320 1.98 -3.31 -14.74
N LYS A 321 0.84 -3.63 -14.13
CA LYS A 321 -0.06 -2.65 -13.53
C LYS A 321 0.62 -1.90 -12.37
N ARG A 322 1.44 -2.56 -11.56
CA ARG A 322 2.23 -1.95 -10.48
C ARG A 322 3.33 -1.03 -10.98
N ARG A 323 4.08 -1.44 -12.00
CA ARG A 323 5.06 -0.55 -12.66
C ARG A 323 4.38 0.67 -13.28
N SER A 324 3.18 0.48 -13.83
CA SER A 324 2.33 1.55 -14.33
C SER A 324 1.87 2.50 -13.19
N LEU A 325 1.46 1.97 -12.03
CA LEU A 325 1.06 2.78 -10.87
C LEU A 325 2.20 3.68 -10.39
N TYR A 326 3.40 3.12 -10.25
CA TYR A 326 4.59 3.86 -9.88
C TYR A 326 4.93 4.97 -10.87
N ALA A 327 4.93 4.64 -12.16
CA ALA A 327 5.17 5.62 -13.21
C ALA A 327 4.11 6.75 -13.21
N ARG A 328 2.87 6.44 -12.84
CA ARG A 328 1.76 7.41 -12.75
C ARG A 328 1.92 8.39 -11.61
N LEU A 329 2.43 7.92 -10.45
CA LEU A 329 2.69 8.74 -9.26
C LEU A 329 4.08 9.37 -9.26
N SER A 330 4.91 9.15 -10.29
CA SER A 330 6.17 9.88 -10.40
C SER A 330 5.90 11.37 -10.61
N LEU A 331 6.72 12.19 -9.99
CA LEU A 331 6.62 13.64 -10.15
C LEU A 331 7.10 14.03 -11.54
N SER A 332 6.34 14.87 -12.23
CA SER A 332 6.83 15.56 -13.42
C SER A 332 8.01 16.47 -13.03
N LYS A 333 8.96 16.69 -13.93
CA LYS A 333 10.08 17.64 -13.74
C LYS A 333 9.65 19.08 -13.40
N TYR A 334 8.39 19.40 -13.63
CA TYR A 334 7.79 20.69 -13.31
C TYR A 334 7.01 20.69 -11.99
N SER A 335 7.03 19.57 -11.26
CA SER A 335 6.29 19.44 -10.01
C SER A 335 6.81 20.41 -8.96
N PRO A 336 5.91 21.14 -8.27
CA PRO A 336 6.27 21.97 -7.13
C PRO A 336 6.72 21.15 -5.91
N CYS A 337 6.54 19.83 -5.92
CA CYS A 337 6.91 18.93 -4.84
C CYS A 337 8.39 18.55 -4.84
N ILE A 338 9.11 18.80 -5.93
CA ILE A 338 10.55 18.52 -6.02
C ILE A 338 11.33 19.50 -5.13
N ASN A 339 12.22 18.96 -4.27
CA ASN A 339 13.05 19.71 -3.32
C ASN A 339 12.22 20.63 -2.38
N ALA A 340 10.98 20.30 -2.11
CA ALA A 340 10.05 21.14 -1.34
C ALA A 340 9.70 20.60 0.05
N GLY A 341 10.11 19.39 0.38
CA GLY A 341 9.84 18.73 1.65
C GLY A 341 10.66 19.29 2.82
N ASN A 342 10.77 18.56 3.91
CA ASN A 342 11.46 18.97 5.12
C ASN A 342 12.94 19.31 4.81
N PRO A 343 13.43 20.54 5.13
CA PRO A 343 14.79 20.98 4.77
C PRO A 343 15.88 20.45 5.72
N ALA A 344 15.55 19.78 6.81
CA ALA A 344 16.55 19.25 7.73
C ALA A 344 17.31 18.08 7.07
N ARG A 345 18.63 18.07 7.24
CA ARG A 345 19.53 17.16 6.50
C ARG A 345 19.23 15.68 6.66
N GLU A 346 18.71 15.29 7.82
CA GLU A 346 18.29 13.92 8.11
C GLU A 346 17.10 13.44 7.27
N PHE A 347 16.42 14.36 6.58
CA PHE A 347 15.33 14.08 5.66
C PHE A 347 15.74 14.18 4.19
N ASN A 348 16.99 14.51 3.89
CA ASN A 348 17.43 14.62 2.50
C ASN A 348 17.23 13.31 1.73
N ASP A 349 17.05 13.46 0.43
CA ASP A 349 16.99 12.36 -0.51
C ASP A 349 18.31 11.59 -0.59
N PRO A 350 18.33 10.35 -1.09
CA PRO A 350 19.57 9.56 -1.14
C PRO A 350 20.69 10.16 -1.98
N ASP A 351 20.37 11.05 -2.93
CA ASP A 351 21.35 11.78 -3.74
C ASP A 351 21.92 13.02 -3.02
N GLY A 352 21.47 13.30 -1.79
CA GLY A 352 21.88 14.42 -0.97
C GLY A 352 21.10 15.72 -1.25
N SER A 353 20.19 15.73 -2.21
CA SER A 353 19.29 16.87 -2.44
C SER A 353 18.30 17.04 -1.29
N ARG A 354 17.67 18.23 -1.22
CA ARG A 354 16.58 18.44 -0.27
C ARG A 354 15.43 17.51 -0.57
N ASN A 355 14.80 16.98 0.47
CA ASN A 355 13.65 16.09 0.45
C ASN A 355 12.57 16.51 -0.58
N ASP A 356 12.20 15.61 -1.45
CA ASP A 356 11.00 15.73 -2.27
C ASP A 356 9.74 15.46 -1.41
N ILE A 357 8.62 16.08 -1.72
CA ILE A 357 7.34 15.73 -1.11
C ILE A 357 6.78 14.50 -1.83
N GLY A 358 6.29 13.50 -1.06
CA GLY A 358 5.73 12.27 -1.57
C GLY A 358 6.69 11.08 -1.57
N ILE A 359 6.29 9.98 -2.19
CA ILE A 359 6.93 8.65 -2.08
C ILE A 359 8.36 8.57 -2.61
N TYR A 360 8.79 9.53 -3.40
CA TYR A 360 10.15 9.55 -3.97
C TYR A 360 11.16 10.29 -3.09
N GLY A 361 10.68 11.06 -2.10
CA GLY A 361 11.52 11.84 -1.21
C GLY A 361 11.93 11.09 0.06
N GLY A 362 12.82 11.76 0.80
CA GLY A 362 13.32 11.29 2.09
C GLY A 362 14.41 10.24 2.03
N PRO A 363 15.10 10.01 3.13
CA PRO A 363 16.21 9.07 3.20
C PRO A 363 15.73 7.62 3.04
N GLU A 364 16.58 6.78 2.52
CA GLU A 364 16.29 5.34 2.40
C GLU A 364 16.05 4.69 3.79
N TYR A 365 16.76 5.19 4.80
CA TYR A 365 16.65 4.74 6.19
C TYR A 365 16.63 5.93 7.15
N PHE A 366 15.68 5.98 8.06
CA PHE A 366 15.71 6.94 9.16
C PHE A 366 16.66 6.47 10.26
N SER A 367 17.49 7.38 10.78
CA SER A 367 18.32 7.09 11.93
C SER A 367 17.45 6.90 13.20
N SER A 368 18.00 6.21 14.21
CA SER A 368 17.31 6.05 15.50
C SER A 368 16.94 7.36 16.21
N LYS A 369 17.54 8.49 15.78
CA LYS A 369 17.23 9.83 16.29
C LYS A 369 16.00 10.48 15.64
N THR A 370 15.57 9.97 14.48
CA THR A 370 14.40 10.45 13.72
C THR A 370 13.21 9.50 13.82
N LYS A 371 13.42 8.34 14.44
CA LYS A 371 12.35 7.36 14.74
C LYS A 371 11.52 7.76 15.95
#